data_c3ed8e34595302970956b8cf4e94b6af
#
_entry.id   c3ed8e34595302970956b8cf4e94b6af
#
_cell.length_a   1.000
_cell.length_b   1.000
_cell.length_c   1.000
_cell.angle_alpha   90.00
_cell.angle_beta   90.00
_cell.angle_gamma   90.00
#
_symmetry.space_group_name_H-M   'P 1'
#
loop_
_entity.id
_entity.type
_entity.pdbx_description
1 polymer ?
#
loop_
_entity_poly.entity_id
_entity_poly.type
_entity_poly.pdbx_seq_one_letter_code
_entity_poly.pdbx_strand_id
1 'polypeptide(L)'
;LSVVALFIVSHIVSGVSSGYYMLMLSRVGVACAHAIFWSIVTPLAVRVAPEGKRSLALSLIITGSSVAMIVGLPLGRAIGLMVGWRTTFLIIAAVSAIIFMFLAVALPKMPSDNDVSFKSLPTLLKSPALRCIYVLTIVAITGHYTAYSYIEPFLGQIAGLSDGWITMVLSAFGVVGIIGSWFFSRYYDRHNLAFIRFALLGICTFVLLLRPAAFNPACIIIVCVLWGLAINSYNLAFQSEIIQIAPHGTAIAMSIYSGIYNVGIGAGALVGGTVCANAGVASVGYVGGIIAAVAAFYCLTRFIPVLTMHVND
;
A
#
# COMPACT_ATOMS: atom_id res chain seq x y z
N LEU A 1 -12.60 -5.76 17.42
CA LEU A 1 -13.87 -5.08 17.20
C LEU A 1 -13.74 -3.55 17.30
N SER A 2 -13.11 -2.98 18.33
CA SER A 2 -12.95 -1.52 18.50
C SER A 2 -12.32 -0.81 17.30
N VAL A 3 -11.39 -1.45 16.61
CA VAL A 3 -10.76 -0.93 15.39
C VAL A 3 -11.78 -0.77 14.24
N VAL A 4 -12.67 -1.76 14.07
CA VAL A 4 -13.71 -1.69 13.05
C VAL A 4 -14.76 -0.64 13.43
N ALA A 5 -15.10 -0.52 14.73
CA ALA A 5 -15.99 0.54 15.21
C ALA A 5 -15.39 1.94 14.95
N LEU A 6 -14.08 2.15 15.22
CA LEU A 6 -13.40 3.41 14.91
C LEU A 6 -13.46 3.71 13.40
N PHE A 7 -13.25 2.70 12.55
CA PHE A 7 -13.34 2.84 11.09
C PHE A 7 -14.76 3.26 10.65
N ILE A 8 -15.80 2.64 11.19
CA ILE A 8 -17.21 2.97 10.90
C ILE A 8 -17.52 4.42 11.30
N VAL A 9 -17.22 4.78 12.56
CA VAL A 9 -17.47 6.14 13.06
C VAL A 9 -16.74 7.19 12.22
N SER A 10 -15.48 6.93 11.89
CA SER A 10 -14.69 7.82 11.05
C SER A 10 -15.27 8.00 9.65
N HIS A 11 -15.80 6.95 9.03
CA HIS A 11 -16.46 7.05 7.72
C HIS A 11 -17.81 7.77 7.80
N ILE A 12 -18.60 7.56 8.87
CA ILE A 12 -19.81 8.35 9.10
C ILE A 12 -19.47 9.83 9.22
N VAL A 13 -18.48 10.18 10.04
CA VAL A 13 -18.02 11.57 10.21
C VAL A 13 -17.52 12.16 8.88
N SER A 14 -16.82 11.36 8.05
CA SER A 14 -16.43 11.78 6.69
C SER A 14 -17.66 12.11 5.82
N GLY A 15 -18.68 11.23 5.83
CA GLY A 15 -19.87 11.39 5.00
C GLY A 15 -20.75 12.60 5.39
N VAL A 16 -20.81 12.92 6.69
CA VAL A 16 -21.59 14.06 7.20
C VAL A 16 -20.76 15.32 7.40
N SER A 17 -19.49 15.33 6.99
CA SER A 17 -18.58 16.45 7.20
C SER A 17 -19.10 17.75 6.53
N SER A 18 -19.19 18.82 7.31
CA SER A 18 -19.61 20.16 6.84
C SER A 18 -18.44 21.05 6.43
N GLY A 19 -17.19 20.66 6.79
CA GLY A 19 -16.01 21.46 6.49
C GLY A 19 -14.72 20.66 6.49
N TYR A 20 -13.66 21.33 6.03
CA TYR A 20 -12.33 20.73 5.83
C TYR A 20 -11.77 20.08 7.09
N TYR A 21 -11.80 20.77 8.24
CA TYR A 21 -11.21 20.26 9.49
C TYR A 21 -11.92 18.99 10.00
N MET A 22 -13.26 18.96 9.91
CA MET A 22 -14.04 17.78 10.29
C MET A 22 -13.70 16.58 9.39
N LEU A 23 -13.57 16.82 8.08
CA LEU A 23 -13.15 15.80 7.13
C LEU A 23 -11.73 15.30 7.47
N MET A 24 -10.77 16.19 7.70
CA MET A 24 -9.40 15.81 8.02
C MET A 24 -9.30 15.00 9.32
N LEU A 25 -10.03 15.40 10.38
CA LEU A 25 -10.08 14.63 11.62
C LEU A 25 -10.63 13.22 11.40
N SER A 26 -11.68 13.09 10.61
CA SER A 26 -12.24 11.78 10.28
C SER A 26 -11.24 10.92 9.46
N ARG A 27 -10.45 11.52 8.57
CA ARG A 27 -9.40 10.81 7.82
C ARG A 27 -8.26 10.31 8.71
N VAL A 28 -7.89 11.08 9.75
CA VAL A 28 -6.96 10.62 10.79
C VAL A 28 -7.51 9.39 11.50
N GLY A 29 -8.79 9.40 11.88
CA GLY A 29 -9.45 8.24 12.49
C GLY A 29 -9.43 7.00 11.58
N VAL A 30 -9.72 7.16 10.29
CA VAL A 30 -9.61 6.07 9.30
C VAL A 30 -8.17 5.56 9.22
N ALA A 31 -7.17 6.44 9.16
CA ALA A 31 -5.77 6.06 9.07
C ALA A 31 -5.31 5.27 10.31
N CYS A 32 -5.70 5.71 11.51
CA CYS A 32 -5.44 4.99 12.75
C CYS A 32 -6.08 3.60 12.75
N ALA A 33 -7.35 3.50 12.38
CA ALA A 33 -8.05 2.22 12.28
C ALA A 33 -7.36 1.29 11.27
N HIS A 34 -6.98 1.79 10.11
CA HIS A 34 -6.31 1.03 9.07
C HIS A 34 -4.92 0.52 9.52
N ALA A 35 -4.11 1.37 10.14
CA ALA A 35 -2.79 0.99 10.64
C ALA A 35 -2.88 -0.13 11.70
N ILE A 36 -3.81 0.01 12.66
CA ILE A 36 -4.03 -1.01 13.69
C ILE A 36 -4.58 -2.29 13.07
N PHE A 37 -5.52 -2.19 12.12
CA PHE A 37 -6.10 -3.36 11.45
C PHE A 37 -5.01 -4.22 10.81
N TRP A 38 -4.12 -3.64 10.01
CA TRP A 38 -3.06 -4.38 9.34
C TRP A 38 -2.01 -4.97 10.29
N SER A 39 -1.83 -4.39 11.47
CA SER A 39 -0.92 -4.95 12.47
C SER A 39 -1.46 -6.21 13.13
N ILE A 40 -2.80 -6.37 13.21
CA ILE A 40 -3.44 -7.47 13.94
C ILE A 40 -4.11 -8.51 13.05
N VAL A 41 -4.51 -8.18 11.81
CA VAL A 41 -5.32 -9.06 10.97
C VAL A 41 -4.62 -10.38 10.65
N THR A 42 -3.34 -10.31 10.29
CA THR A 42 -2.55 -11.50 9.93
C THR A 42 -2.33 -12.44 11.12
N PRO A 43 -1.80 -12.00 12.28
CA PRO A 43 -1.68 -12.87 13.44
C PRO A 43 -3.02 -13.38 13.95
N LEU A 44 -4.08 -12.56 13.88
CA LEU A 44 -5.42 -12.97 14.27
C LEU A 44 -5.96 -14.09 13.37
N ALA A 45 -5.82 -13.96 12.05
CA ALA A 45 -6.28 -14.96 11.10
C ALA A 45 -5.56 -16.31 11.28
N VAL A 46 -4.25 -16.28 11.53
CA VAL A 46 -3.47 -17.50 11.81
C VAL A 46 -3.91 -18.16 13.10
N ARG A 47 -4.25 -17.37 14.13
CA ARG A 47 -4.69 -17.85 15.43
C ARG A 47 -6.08 -18.49 15.42
N VAL A 48 -6.99 -17.97 14.61
CA VAL A 48 -8.37 -18.47 14.46
C VAL A 48 -8.44 -19.63 13.45
N ALA A 49 -7.43 -19.79 12.62
CA ALA A 49 -7.41 -20.84 11.61
C ALA A 49 -7.39 -22.24 12.25
N PRO A 50 -8.19 -23.21 11.75
CA PRO A 50 -8.08 -24.60 12.15
C PRO A 50 -6.66 -25.16 11.97
N GLU A 51 -6.31 -26.20 12.74
CA GLU A 51 -5.01 -26.85 12.63
C GLU A 51 -4.73 -27.28 11.18
N GLY A 52 -3.51 -27.04 10.73
CA GLY A 52 -3.07 -27.33 9.35
C GLY A 52 -3.57 -26.37 8.28
N LYS A 53 -4.43 -25.37 8.59
CA LYS A 53 -5.01 -24.42 7.58
C LYS A 53 -4.47 -22.99 7.67
N ARG A 54 -3.33 -22.78 8.32
CA ARG A 54 -2.68 -21.46 8.46
C ARG A 54 -2.40 -20.81 7.10
N SER A 55 -1.87 -21.58 6.14
CA SER A 55 -1.58 -21.08 4.79
C SER A 55 -2.85 -20.64 4.06
N LEU A 56 -3.96 -21.36 4.26
CA LEU A 56 -5.26 -21.00 3.69
C LEU A 56 -5.77 -19.67 4.28
N ALA A 57 -5.65 -19.47 5.59
CA ALA A 57 -6.06 -18.22 6.23
C ALA A 57 -5.27 -17.02 5.69
N LEU A 58 -3.95 -17.16 5.53
CA LEU A 58 -3.11 -16.13 4.94
C LEU A 58 -3.44 -15.86 3.48
N SER A 59 -3.67 -16.91 2.68
CA SER A 59 -4.04 -16.75 1.28
C SER A 59 -5.39 -16.05 1.11
N LEU A 60 -6.35 -16.28 2.00
CA LEU A 60 -7.65 -15.58 1.97
C LEU A 60 -7.52 -14.08 2.24
N ILE A 61 -6.61 -13.65 3.14
CA ILE A 61 -6.33 -12.22 3.37
C ILE A 61 -5.76 -11.59 2.11
N ILE A 62 -4.76 -12.24 1.48
CA ILE A 62 -4.13 -11.74 0.25
C ILE A 62 -5.15 -11.69 -0.89
N THR A 63 -5.94 -12.73 -1.06
CA THR A 63 -7.00 -12.78 -2.08
C THR A 63 -8.03 -11.67 -1.85
N GLY A 64 -8.49 -11.50 -0.60
CA GLY A 64 -9.42 -10.43 -0.26
C GLY A 64 -8.88 -9.04 -0.56
N SER A 65 -7.59 -8.79 -0.26
CA SER A 65 -6.92 -7.54 -0.60
C SER A 65 -6.83 -7.32 -2.12
N SER A 66 -6.52 -8.37 -2.89
CA SER A 66 -6.46 -8.31 -4.35
C SER A 66 -7.83 -8.02 -4.96
N VAL A 67 -8.89 -8.70 -4.49
CA VAL A 67 -10.27 -8.44 -4.92
C VAL A 67 -10.67 -7.01 -4.57
N ALA A 68 -10.33 -6.52 -3.37
CA ALA A 68 -10.60 -5.14 -2.99
C ALA A 68 -9.88 -4.12 -3.89
N MET A 69 -8.68 -4.38 -4.35
CA MET A 69 -7.98 -3.51 -5.31
C MET A 69 -8.65 -3.54 -6.70
N ILE A 70 -9.01 -4.73 -7.18
CA ILE A 70 -9.58 -4.90 -8.52
C ILE A 70 -10.99 -4.32 -8.63
N VAL A 71 -11.82 -4.54 -7.63
CA VAL A 71 -13.24 -4.18 -7.63
C VAL A 71 -13.49 -2.91 -6.82
N GLY A 72 -12.84 -2.75 -5.67
CA GLY A 72 -13.13 -1.69 -4.71
C GLY A 72 -12.81 -0.28 -5.23
N LEU A 73 -11.65 -0.09 -5.88
CA LEU A 73 -11.28 1.21 -6.44
C LEU A 73 -12.24 1.63 -7.58
N PRO A 74 -12.49 0.80 -8.61
CA PRO A 74 -13.44 1.15 -9.67
C PRO A 74 -14.86 1.35 -9.16
N LEU A 75 -15.32 0.47 -8.26
CA LEU A 75 -16.66 0.56 -7.68
C LEU A 75 -16.81 1.83 -6.84
N GLY A 76 -15.82 2.12 -5.98
CA GLY A 76 -15.81 3.35 -5.18
C GLY A 76 -15.81 4.61 -6.03
N ARG A 77 -15.05 4.62 -7.13
CA ARG A 77 -15.05 5.72 -8.10
C ARG A 77 -16.40 5.83 -8.82
N ALA A 78 -16.98 4.74 -9.31
CA ALA A 78 -18.26 4.73 -9.98
C ALA A 78 -19.38 5.26 -9.06
N ILE A 79 -19.45 4.78 -7.82
CA ILE A 79 -20.39 5.27 -6.81
C ILE A 79 -20.15 6.76 -6.55
N GLY A 80 -18.89 7.18 -6.38
CA GLY A 80 -18.54 8.59 -6.15
C GLY A 80 -19.01 9.53 -7.27
N LEU A 81 -18.89 9.12 -8.52
CA LEU A 81 -19.37 9.87 -9.68
C LEU A 81 -20.89 9.90 -9.77
N MET A 82 -21.58 8.81 -9.38
CA MET A 82 -23.06 8.71 -9.49
C MET A 82 -23.79 9.43 -8.35
N VAL A 83 -23.33 9.26 -7.12
CA VAL A 83 -24.07 9.71 -5.91
C VAL A 83 -23.24 10.65 -5.01
N GLY A 84 -22.04 10.98 -5.42
CA GLY A 84 -21.14 11.87 -4.71
C GLY A 84 -20.31 11.18 -3.62
N TRP A 85 -19.19 11.80 -3.28
CA TRP A 85 -18.19 11.25 -2.37
C TRP A 85 -18.70 11.07 -0.91
N ARG A 86 -19.57 11.94 -0.44
CA ARG A 86 -20.17 11.82 0.91
C ARG A 86 -20.97 10.53 1.05
N THR A 87 -21.83 10.25 0.08
CA THR A 87 -22.64 9.02 0.04
C THR A 87 -21.76 7.79 -0.06
N THR A 88 -20.64 7.86 -0.80
CA THR A 88 -19.65 6.77 -0.87
C THR A 88 -19.11 6.43 0.52
N PHE A 89 -18.73 7.42 1.33
CA PHE A 89 -18.28 7.16 2.71
C PHE A 89 -19.37 6.55 3.59
N LEU A 90 -20.62 6.97 3.44
CA LEU A 90 -21.74 6.38 4.19
C LEU A 90 -22.01 4.94 3.77
N ILE A 91 -21.88 4.61 2.48
CA ILE A 91 -21.99 3.23 1.99
C ILE A 91 -20.88 2.36 2.57
N ILE A 92 -19.63 2.84 2.59
CA ILE A 92 -18.50 2.14 3.20
C ILE A 92 -18.78 1.90 4.70
N ALA A 93 -19.30 2.90 5.42
CA ALA A 93 -19.66 2.77 6.82
C ALA A 93 -20.76 1.71 7.04
N ALA A 94 -21.80 1.69 6.20
CA ALA A 94 -22.88 0.73 6.28
C ALA A 94 -22.40 -0.72 6.03
N VAL A 95 -21.61 -0.94 4.99
CA VAL A 95 -20.99 -2.24 4.70
C VAL A 95 -20.09 -2.69 5.85
N SER A 96 -19.27 -1.78 6.38
CA SER A 96 -18.40 -2.07 7.52
C SER A 96 -19.18 -2.38 8.79
N ALA A 97 -20.37 -1.77 9.00
CA ALA A 97 -21.25 -2.08 10.13
C ALA A 97 -21.83 -3.49 10.02
N ILE A 98 -22.20 -3.94 8.82
CA ILE A 98 -22.65 -5.32 8.57
C ILE A 98 -21.52 -6.31 8.90
N ILE A 99 -20.29 -6.01 8.42
CA ILE A 99 -19.11 -6.84 8.73
C ILE A 99 -18.83 -6.84 10.24
N PHE A 100 -18.95 -5.70 10.90
CA PHE A 100 -18.80 -5.60 12.36
C PHE A 100 -19.77 -6.50 13.12
N MET A 101 -21.04 -6.49 12.75
CA MET A 101 -22.07 -7.35 13.37
C MET A 101 -21.73 -8.83 13.16
N PHE A 102 -21.33 -9.20 11.95
CA PHE A 102 -20.89 -10.57 11.65
C PHE A 102 -19.67 -10.97 12.51
N LEU A 103 -18.65 -10.12 12.56
CA LEU A 103 -17.44 -10.38 13.37
C LEU A 103 -17.75 -10.45 14.87
N ALA A 104 -18.68 -9.65 15.35
CA ALA A 104 -19.06 -9.66 16.77
C ALA A 104 -19.69 -11.00 17.20
N VAL A 105 -20.34 -11.70 16.29
CA VAL A 105 -20.93 -13.03 16.53
C VAL A 105 -19.92 -14.15 16.22
N ALA A 106 -19.17 -14.01 15.11
CA ALA A 106 -18.32 -15.08 14.60
C ALA A 106 -16.96 -15.20 15.30
N LEU A 107 -16.41 -14.08 15.84
CA LEU A 107 -15.10 -14.12 16.50
C LEU A 107 -15.18 -14.76 17.88
N PRO A 108 -14.43 -15.83 18.14
CA PRO A 108 -14.37 -16.42 19.47
C PRO A 108 -13.71 -15.46 20.47
N LYS A 109 -14.14 -15.52 21.72
CA LYS A 109 -13.46 -14.81 22.81
C LYS A 109 -12.07 -15.46 23.01
N MET A 110 -11.03 -14.73 22.69
CA MET A 110 -9.67 -15.21 22.85
C MET A 110 -8.99 -14.47 24.00
N PRO A 111 -8.20 -15.20 24.84
CA PRO A 111 -7.37 -14.55 25.84
C PRO A 111 -6.34 -13.64 25.14
N SER A 112 -6.06 -12.49 25.75
CA SER A 112 -4.98 -11.62 25.29
C SER A 112 -3.66 -12.32 25.62
N ASP A 113 -2.94 -12.81 24.61
CA ASP A 113 -1.56 -13.22 24.81
C ASP A 113 -0.71 -11.95 24.90
N ASN A 114 -0.16 -11.74 26.09
CA ASN A 114 0.80 -10.67 26.37
C ASN A 114 2.17 -10.91 25.71
N ASP A 115 2.28 -11.86 24.79
CA ASP A 115 3.54 -12.31 24.18
C ASP A 115 4.04 -11.42 23.04
N VAL A 116 3.38 -10.30 22.76
CA VAL A 116 4.00 -9.26 21.92
C VAL A 116 5.04 -8.54 22.79
N SER A 117 6.17 -9.21 22.99
CA SER A 117 7.25 -8.66 23.78
C SER A 117 7.95 -7.54 23.02
N PHE A 118 7.63 -6.28 23.34
CA PHE A 118 8.40 -5.11 22.90
C PHE A 118 9.89 -5.19 23.27
N LYS A 119 10.30 -6.21 24.05
CA LYS A 119 11.71 -6.48 24.39
C LYS A 119 12.56 -6.82 23.15
N SER A 120 11.96 -7.33 22.08
CA SER A 120 12.66 -7.61 20.82
C SER A 120 12.84 -6.34 19.94
N LEU A 121 12.13 -5.26 20.22
CA LEU A 121 12.19 -4.02 19.42
C LEU A 121 13.63 -3.45 19.30
N PRO A 122 14.41 -3.31 20.38
CA PRO A 122 15.80 -2.82 20.26
C PRO A 122 16.69 -3.72 19.40
N THR A 123 16.47 -5.03 19.45
CA THR A 123 17.23 -6.00 18.65
C THR A 123 16.88 -5.90 17.17
N LEU A 124 15.59 -5.77 16.84
CA LEU A 124 15.11 -5.58 15.46
C LEU A 124 15.64 -4.27 14.86
N LEU A 125 15.61 -3.18 15.62
CA LEU A 125 16.12 -1.88 15.17
C LEU A 125 17.66 -1.83 15.06
N LYS A 126 18.40 -2.78 15.65
CA LYS A 126 19.85 -2.93 15.45
C LYS A 126 20.19 -3.61 14.13
N SER A 127 19.29 -4.39 13.53
CA SER A 127 19.53 -5.06 12.24
C SER A 127 19.78 -4.03 11.13
N PRO A 128 20.97 -4.04 10.48
CA PRO A 128 21.26 -3.11 9.38
C PRO A 128 20.30 -3.30 8.21
N ALA A 129 19.94 -4.54 7.88
CA ALA A 129 19.05 -4.87 6.79
C ALA A 129 17.63 -4.33 7.03
N LEU A 130 17.05 -4.51 8.23
CA LEU A 130 15.75 -3.96 8.58
C LEU A 130 15.74 -2.42 8.55
N ARG A 131 16.79 -1.78 9.05
CA ARG A 131 16.91 -0.32 8.97
C ARG A 131 16.93 0.17 7.52
N CYS A 132 17.66 -0.52 6.65
CA CYS A 132 17.67 -0.19 5.22
C CYS A 132 16.27 -0.35 4.60
N ILE A 133 15.55 -1.43 4.92
CA ILE A 133 14.17 -1.64 4.43
C ILE A 133 13.25 -0.49 4.90
N TYR A 134 13.32 -0.09 6.17
CA TYR A 134 12.46 0.97 6.69
C TYR A 134 12.76 2.34 6.05
N VAL A 135 14.04 2.67 5.85
CA VAL A 135 14.43 3.89 5.13
C VAL A 135 13.98 3.85 3.67
N LEU A 136 14.20 2.71 2.99
CA LEU A 136 13.72 2.52 1.62
C LEU A 136 12.21 2.66 1.52
N THR A 137 11.48 2.09 2.49
CA THR A 137 10.02 2.14 2.48
C THR A 137 9.51 3.56 2.58
N ILE A 138 10.02 4.37 3.52
CA ILE A 138 9.53 5.75 3.64
C ILE A 138 9.82 6.56 2.38
N VAL A 139 11.02 6.44 1.80
CA VAL A 139 11.42 7.24 0.64
C VAL A 139 10.72 6.75 -0.65
N ALA A 140 10.74 5.43 -0.91
CA ALA A 140 10.13 4.86 -2.12
C ALA A 140 8.61 5.07 -2.15
N ILE A 141 7.94 4.86 -1.01
CA ILE A 141 6.49 5.02 -0.90
C ILE A 141 6.10 6.50 -0.97
N THR A 142 6.88 7.40 -0.37
CA THR A 142 6.68 8.84 -0.57
C THR A 142 6.77 9.21 -2.05
N GLY A 143 7.80 8.76 -2.79
CA GLY A 143 7.91 9.01 -4.22
C GLY A 143 6.75 8.44 -5.03
N HIS A 144 6.37 7.19 -4.76
CA HIS A 144 5.24 6.53 -5.40
C HIS A 144 3.93 7.31 -5.18
N TYR A 145 3.59 7.63 -3.92
CA TYR A 145 2.32 8.29 -3.60
C TYR A 145 2.30 9.78 -3.93
N THR A 146 3.44 10.42 -4.13
CA THR A 146 3.50 11.78 -4.72
C THR A 146 2.82 11.82 -6.09
N ALA A 147 2.99 10.76 -6.89
CA ALA A 147 2.32 10.64 -8.19
C ALA A 147 0.98 9.91 -8.10
N TYR A 148 0.91 8.79 -7.35
CA TYR A 148 -0.26 7.93 -7.32
C TYR A 148 -1.49 8.61 -6.71
N SER A 149 -1.34 9.45 -5.69
CA SER A 149 -2.46 10.18 -5.08
C SER A 149 -3.14 11.15 -6.06
N TYR A 150 -2.43 11.54 -7.12
CA TYR A 150 -2.90 12.50 -8.13
C TYR A 150 -2.95 11.89 -9.54
N ILE A 151 -2.92 10.56 -9.64
CA ILE A 151 -2.92 9.87 -10.94
C ILE A 151 -4.24 10.09 -11.69
N GLU A 152 -5.37 10.11 -11.00
CA GLU A 152 -6.68 10.33 -11.62
C GLU A 152 -6.77 11.72 -12.28
N PRO A 153 -6.55 12.85 -11.60
CA PRO A 153 -6.50 14.16 -12.25
C PRO A 153 -5.38 14.27 -13.29
N PHE A 154 -4.25 13.60 -13.13
CA PHE A 154 -3.19 13.55 -14.13
C PHE A 154 -3.68 12.88 -15.42
N LEU A 155 -4.31 11.73 -15.34
CA LEU A 155 -4.82 11.00 -16.50
C LEU A 155 -5.93 11.77 -17.22
N GLY A 156 -6.82 12.45 -16.49
CA GLY A 156 -7.90 13.25 -17.07
C GLY A 156 -7.42 14.56 -17.67
N GLN A 157 -6.65 15.35 -16.91
CA GLN A 157 -6.29 16.73 -17.31
C GLN A 157 -5.06 16.79 -18.21
N ILE A 158 -4.10 15.87 -18.05
CA ILE A 158 -2.83 15.91 -18.78
C ILE A 158 -2.79 14.92 -19.93
N ALA A 159 -3.26 13.68 -19.70
CA ALA A 159 -3.32 12.66 -20.74
C ALA A 159 -4.63 12.69 -21.55
N GLY A 160 -5.64 13.46 -21.11
CA GLY A 160 -6.91 13.61 -21.83
C GLY A 160 -7.76 12.35 -21.88
N LEU A 161 -7.57 11.41 -20.92
CA LEU A 161 -8.34 10.17 -20.88
C LEU A 161 -9.75 10.41 -20.36
N SER A 162 -10.74 9.74 -20.95
CA SER A 162 -12.11 9.73 -20.44
C SER A 162 -12.23 8.96 -19.14
N ASP A 163 -13.29 9.20 -18.37
CA ASP A 163 -13.57 8.55 -17.09
C ASP A 163 -13.55 7.02 -17.18
N GLY A 164 -14.04 6.45 -18.27
CA GLY A 164 -14.01 5.00 -18.50
C GLY A 164 -12.57 4.47 -18.63
N TRP A 165 -11.72 5.14 -19.38
CA TRP A 165 -10.31 4.78 -19.51
C TRP A 165 -9.55 4.94 -18.20
N ILE A 166 -9.80 6.02 -17.44
CA ILE A 166 -9.18 6.21 -16.12
C ILE A 166 -9.56 5.06 -15.19
N THR A 167 -10.85 4.71 -15.15
CA THR A 167 -11.31 3.57 -14.33
C THR A 167 -10.64 2.26 -14.74
N MET A 168 -10.47 2.03 -16.05
CA MET A 168 -9.77 0.83 -16.55
C MET A 168 -8.29 0.82 -16.14
N VAL A 169 -7.57 1.94 -16.24
CA VAL A 169 -6.17 2.06 -15.81
C VAL A 169 -6.04 1.78 -14.30
N LEU A 170 -6.91 2.35 -13.48
CA LEU A 170 -6.90 2.11 -12.03
C LEU A 170 -7.20 0.64 -11.70
N SER A 171 -8.13 0.01 -12.43
CA SER A 171 -8.42 -1.42 -12.29
C SER A 171 -7.23 -2.29 -12.68
N ALA A 172 -6.47 -1.87 -13.70
CA ALA A 172 -5.30 -2.58 -14.17
C ALA A 172 -4.20 -2.70 -13.09
N PHE A 173 -4.07 -1.73 -12.18
CA PHE A 173 -3.16 -1.86 -11.02
C PHE A 173 -3.49 -3.09 -10.15
N GLY A 174 -4.77 -3.41 -9.97
CA GLY A 174 -5.20 -4.61 -9.25
C GLY A 174 -4.91 -5.90 -10.01
N VAL A 175 -5.26 -5.93 -11.30
CA VAL A 175 -5.03 -7.11 -12.17
C VAL A 175 -3.54 -7.42 -12.29
N VAL A 176 -2.72 -6.41 -12.49
CA VAL A 176 -1.26 -6.53 -12.58
C VAL A 176 -0.67 -7.05 -11.26
N GLY A 177 -1.32 -6.77 -10.12
CA GLY A 177 -0.96 -7.36 -8.84
C GLY A 177 -1.04 -8.88 -8.83
N ILE A 178 -2.05 -9.48 -9.46
CA ILE A 178 -2.17 -10.94 -9.60
C ILE A 178 -1.04 -11.50 -10.48
N ILE A 179 -0.80 -10.85 -11.62
CA ILE A 179 0.29 -11.23 -12.53
C ILE A 179 1.64 -11.13 -11.83
N GLY A 180 1.88 -10.04 -11.13
CA GLY A 180 3.10 -9.82 -10.34
C GLY A 180 3.30 -10.87 -9.25
N SER A 181 2.21 -11.25 -8.55
CA SER A 181 2.25 -12.31 -7.54
C SER A 181 2.58 -13.69 -8.12
N TRP A 182 2.08 -13.99 -9.33
CA TRP A 182 2.44 -15.23 -10.04
C TRP A 182 3.92 -15.25 -10.42
N PHE A 183 4.45 -14.17 -11.00
CA PHE A 183 5.88 -14.06 -11.31
C PHE A 183 6.73 -14.15 -10.05
N PHE A 184 6.32 -13.47 -8.96
CA PHE A 184 7.00 -13.51 -7.67
C PHE A 184 7.11 -14.95 -7.15
N SER A 185 6.00 -15.67 -7.06
CA SER A 185 5.98 -17.04 -6.53
C SER A 185 6.83 -18.01 -7.35
N ARG A 186 7.04 -17.74 -8.65
CA ARG A 186 7.80 -18.61 -9.55
C ARG A 186 9.30 -18.33 -9.57
N TYR A 187 9.69 -17.06 -9.42
CA TYR A 187 11.05 -16.63 -9.72
C TYR A 187 11.77 -15.94 -8.57
N TYR A 188 11.08 -15.50 -7.52
CA TYR A 188 11.69 -14.70 -6.47
C TYR A 188 12.82 -15.40 -5.72
N ASP A 189 12.62 -16.65 -5.31
CA ASP A 189 13.61 -17.41 -4.52
C ASP A 189 14.96 -17.56 -5.25
N ARG A 190 14.94 -17.57 -6.60
CA ARG A 190 16.15 -17.66 -7.40
C ARG A 190 16.73 -16.32 -7.81
N HIS A 191 15.92 -15.26 -7.81
CA HIS A 191 16.26 -13.95 -8.39
C HIS A 191 15.82 -12.78 -7.53
N ASN A 192 15.86 -12.90 -6.19
CA ASN A 192 15.39 -11.88 -5.25
C ASN A 192 16.01 -10.51 -5.52
N LEU A 193 17.34 -10.45 -5.74
CA LEU A 193 18.03 -9.19 -6.04
C LEU A 193 17.55 -8.55 -7.36
N ALA A 194 17.22 -9.36 -8.35
CA ALA A 194 16.68 -8.86 -9.62
C ALA A 194 15.28 -8.26 -9.42
N PHE A 195 14.43 -8.92 -8.61
CA PHE A 195 13.10 -8.39 -8.25
C PHE A 195 13.21 -7.08 -7.47
N ILE A 196 14.10 -6.99 -6.49
CA ILE A 196 14.31 -5.78 -5.70
C ILE A 196 14.79 -4.62 -6.60
N ARG A 197 15.75 -4.90 -7.51
CA ARG A 197 16.21 -3.91 -8.48
C ARG A 197 15.09 -3.45 -9.41
N PHE A 198 14.38 -4.40 -10.00
CA PHE A 198 13.24 -4.10 -10.88
C PHE A 198 12.19 -3.26 -10.16
N ALA A 199 11.85 -3.60 -8.91
CA ALA A 199 10.84 -2.88 -8.14
C ALA A 199 11.21 -1.39 -7.99
N LEU A 200 12.42 -1.09 -7.50
CA LEU A 200 12.81 0.29 -7.21
C LEU A 200 13.19 1.09 -8.46
N LEU A 201 13.95 0.49 -9.38
CA LEU A 201 14.25 1.13 -10.66
C LEU A 201 12.99 1.30 -11.50
N GLY A 202 12.07 0.33 -11.46
CA GLY A 202 10.79 0.39 -12.15
C GLY A 202 9.91 1.51 -11.61
N ILE A 203 9.73 1.63 -10.29
CA ILE A 203 8.97 2.75 -9.69
C ILE A 203 9.58 4.08 -10.15
N CYS A 204 10.90 4.26 -10.01
CA CYS A 204 11.59 5.47 -10.43
C CYS A 204 11.33 5.78 -11.91
N THR A 205 11.64 4.81 -12.79
CA THR A 205 11.57 5.00 -14.25
C THR A 205 10.14 5.27 -14.72
N PHE A 206 9.16 4.46 -14.29
CA PHE A 206 7.80 4.59 -14.79
C PHE A 206 7.09 5.82 -14.23
N VAL A 207 7.40 6.25 -13.01
CA VAL A 207 6.88 7.50 -12.46
C VAL A 207 7.47 8.71 -13.20
N LEU A 208 8.77 8.71 -13.54
CA LEU A 208 9.39 9.76 -14.36
C LEU A 208 8.81 9.80 -15.78
N LEU A 209 8.46 8.64 -16.33
CA LEU A 209 7.90 8.53 -17.69
C LEU A 209 6.43 8.93 -17.78
N LEU A 210 5.70 9.20 -16.69
CA LEU A 210 4.29 9.57 -16.73
C LEU A 210 4.05 10.78 -17.65
N ARG A 211 4.81 11.84 -17.46
CA ARG A 211 4.63 13.08 -18.27
C ARG A 211 5.02 12.89 -19.74
N PRO A 212 6.20 12.31 -20.10
CA PRO A 212 6.53 12.04 -21.49
C PRO A 212 5.56 11.06 -22.17
N ALA A 213 4.95 10.12 -21.46
CA ALA A 213 4.00 9.18 -22.04
C ALA A 213 2.59 9.74 -22.21
N ALA A 214 2.26 10.86 -21.55
CA ALA A 214 0.90 11.40 -21.49
C ALA A 214 0.36 11.92 -22.82
N PHE A 215 1.21 12.19 -23.83
CA PHE A 215 0.76 12.62 -25.17
C PHE A 215 0.23 11.47 -26.04
N ASN A 216 0.36 10.22 -25.60
CA ASN A 216 -0.17 9.07 -26.31
C ASN A 216 -0.93 8.15 -25.33
N PRO A 217 -2.25 7.91 -25.52
CA PRO A 217 -3.05 7.07 -24.63
C PRO A 217 -2.50 5.65 -24.42
N ALA A 218 -1.98 5.01 -25.47
CA ALA A 218 -1.40 3.68 -25.36
C ALA A 218 -0.10 3.69 -24.51
N CYS A 219 0.75 4.71 -24.73
CA CYS A 219 2.00 4.83 -23.98
C CYS A 219 1.74 5.04 -22.49
N ILE A 220 0.81 5.94 -22.12
CA ILE A 220 0.52 6.19 -20.69
C ILE A 220 -0.11 4.96 -20.00
N ILE A 221 -0.98 4.22 -20.70
CA ILE A 221 -1.55 2.98 -20.16
C ILE A 221 -0.45 1.94 -19.90
N ILE A 222 0.46 1.73 -20.85
CA ILE A 222 1.59 0.81 -20.70
C ILE A 222 2.47 1.23 -19.52
N VAL A 223 2.80 2.51 -19.40
CA VAL A 223 3.61 3.04 -18.29
C VAL A 223 2.90 2.79 -16.96
N CYS A 224 1.60 3.04 -16.86
CA CYS A 224 0.83 2.78 -15.64
C CYS A 224 0.80 1.28 -15.27
N VAL A 225 0.62 0.39 -16.25
CA VAL A 225 0.64 -1.07 -16.05
C VAL A 225 2.01 -1.54 -15.53
N LEU A 226 3.09 -1.09 -16.15
CA LEU A 226 4.46 -1.43 -15.72
C LEU A 226 4.80 -0.83 -14.35
N TRP A 227 4.31 0.37 -14.06
CA TRP A 227 4.42 0.98 -12.73
C TRP A 227 3.66 0.17 -11.68
N GLY A 228 2.43 -0.28 -11.99
CA GLY A 228 1.67 -1.17 -11.13
C GLY A 228 2.41 -2.49 -10.84
N LEU A 229 3.08 -3.07 -11.85
CA LEU A 229 3.91 -4.25 -11.68
C LEU A 229 5.11 -3.97 -10.76
N ALA A 230 5.78 -2.84 -10.93
CA ALA A 230 6.93 -2.46 -10.11
C ALA A 230 6.57 -2.26 -8.63
N ILE A 231 5.48 -1.53 -8.33
CA ILE A 231 5.04 -1.33 -6.93
C ILE A 231 4.54 -2.63 -6.28
N ASN A 232 3.86 -3.50 -7.03
CA ASN A 232 3.47 -4.81 -6.54
C ASN A 232 4.68 -5.69 -6.22
N SER A 233 5.68 -5.71 -7.12
CA SER A 233 6.96 -6.40 -6.89
C SER A 233 7.68 -5.87 -5.66
N TYR A 234 7.65 -4.54 -5.44
CA TYR A 234 8.18 -3.91 -4.24
C TYR A 234 7.50 -4.47 -2.99
N ASN A 235 6.17 -4.46 -2.94
CA ASN A 235 5.42 -4.92 -1.78
C ASN A 235 5.71 -6.37 -1.42
N LEU A 236 5.74 -7.27 -2.41
CA LEU A 236 6.01 -8.68 -2.20
C LEU A 236 7.46 -8.94 -1.77
N ALA A 237 8.43 -8.32 -2.45
CA ALA A 237 9.85 -8.52 -2.17
C ALA A 237 10.20 -8.03 -0.75
N PHE A 238 9.79 -6.82 -0.37
CA PHE A 238 10.16 -6.25 0.93
C PHE A 238 9.46 -6.93 2.10
N GLN A 239 8.21 -7.39 1.93
CA GLN A 239 7.54 -8.22 2.93
C GLN A 239 8.23 -9.57 3.09
N SER A 240 8.65 -10.21 1.99
CA SER A 240 9.40 -11.47 2.03
C SER A 240 10.74 -11.31 2.73
N GLU A 241 11.50 -10.26 2.42
CA GLU A 241 12.78 -9.98 3.08
C GLU A 241 12.62 -9.75 4.59
N ILE A 242 11.57 -9.02 5.03
CA ILE A 242 11.31 -8.82 6.47
C ILE A 242 11.05 -10.15 7.17
N ILE A 243 10.29 -11.06 6.56
CA ILE A 243 10.00 -12.37 7.13
C ILE A 243 11.28 -13.20 7.29
N GLN A 244 12.19 -13.13 6.31
CA GLN A 244 13.45 -13.86 6.33
C GLN A 244 14.44 -13.27 7.34
N ILE A 245 14.55 -11.94 7.41
CA ILE A 245 15.51 -11.25 8.30
C ILE A 245 15.07 -11.30 9.78
N ALA A 246 13.76 -11.34 10.04
CA ALA A 246 13.22 -11.29 11.40
C ALA A 246 12.30 -12.49 11.73
N PRO A 247 12.77 -13.75 11.65
CA PRO A 247 11.91 -14.93 11.85
C PRO A 247 11.30 -15.00 13.25
N HIS A 248 12.01 -14.55 14.28
CA HIS A 248 11.54 -14.55 15.67
C HIS A 248 10.80 -13.27 16.09
N GLY A 249 10.73 -12.25 15.23
CA GLY A 249 10.09 -10.96 15.50
C GLY A 249 9.26 -10.43 14.33
N THR A 250 8.86 -11.30 13.43
CA THR A 250 8.18 -10.96 12.17
C THR A 250 6.96 -10.06 12.38
N ALA A 251 6.11 -10.36 13.37
CA ALA A 251 4.91 -9.59 13.65
C ALA A 251 5.23 -8.12 14.00
N ILE A 252 6.27 -7.89 14.81
CA ILE A 252 6.71 -6.56 15.22
C ILE A 252 7.36 -5.85 14.03
N ALA A 253 8.26 -6.53 13.31
CA ALA A 253 8.95 -5.97 12.14
C ALA A 253 7.95 -5.56 11.04
N MET A 254 6.93 -6.39 10.80
CA MET A 254 5.85 -6.10 9.85
C MET A 254 4.94 -4.96 10.32
N SER A 255 4.67 -4.84 11.63
CA SER A 255 3.90 -3.72 12.19
C SER A 255 4.64 -2.39 12.01
N ILE A 256 5.96 -2.36 12.25
CA ILE A 256 6.80 -1.19 12.01
C ILE A 256 6.81 -0.85 10.52
N TYR A 257 7.00 -1.84 9.65
CA TYR A 257 6.96 -1.68 8.20
C TYR A 257 5.64 -1.06 7.74
N SER A 258 4.51 -1.58 8.21
CA SER A 258 3.18 -1.07 7.88
C SER A 258 2.99 0.38 8.36
N GLY A 259 3.46 0.70 9.57
CA GLY A 259 3.42 2.08 10.09
C GLY A 259 4.23 3.04 9.23
N ILE A 260 5.48 2.68 8.89
CA ILE A 260 6.38 3.47 8.03
C ILE A 260 5.80 3.60 6.62
N TYR A 261 5.21 2.55 6.09
CA TYR A 261 4.53 2.56 4.79
C TYR A 261 3.39 3.61 4.77
N ASN A 262 2.55 3.64 5.81
CA ASN A 262 1.47 4.63 5.93
C ASN A 262 2.00 6.06 6.09
N VAL A 263 3.12 6.26 6.81
CA VAL A 263 3.80 7.56 6.86
C VAL A 263 4.25 7.99 5.46
N GLY A 264 4.82 7.05 4.67
CA GLY A 264 5.20 7.28 3.28
C GLY A 264 4.01 7.68 2.40
N ILE A 265 2.84 7.02 2.56
CA ILE A 265 1.59 7.38 1.87
C ILE A 265 1.20 8.83 2.18
N GLY A 266 1.15 9.18 3.47
CA GLY A 266 0.77 10.53 3.91
C GLY A 266 1.76 11.60 3.43
N ALA A 267 3.06 11.35 3.56
CA ALA A 267 4.11 12.25 3.08
C ALA A 267 4.03 12.44 1.55
N GLY A 268 3.82 11.35 0.80
CA GLY A 268 3.67 11.41 -0.65
C GLY A 268 2.45 12.22 -1.08
N ALA A 269 1.30 12.00 -0.44
CA ALA A 269 0.09 12.77 -0.72
C ALA A 269 0.27 14.28 -0.42
N LEU A 270 0.97 14.62 0.68
CA LEU A 270 1.28 16.01 1.04
C LEU A 270 2.22 16.65 0.03
N VAL A 271 3.30 15.98 -0.33
CA VAL A 271 4.26 16.46 -1.35
C VAL A 271 3.54 16.64 -2.70
N GLY A 272 2.78 15.64 -3.14
CA GLY A 272 2.03 15.71 -4.38
C GLY A 272 1.01 16.86 -4.41
N GLY A 273 0.30 17.10 -3.28
CA GLY A 273 -0.60 18.26 -3.13
C GLY A 273 0.11 19.59 -3.25
N THR A 274 1.28 19.71 -2.61
CA THR A 274 2.13 20.92 -2.71
C THR A 274 2.61 21.13 -4.15
N VAL A 275 3.02 20.06 -4.84
CA VAL A 275 3.42 20.09 -6.25
C VAL A 275 2.25 20.52 -7.13
N CYS A 276 1.06 19.95 -6.94
CA CYS A 276 -0.13 20.33 -7.69
C CYS A 276 -0.48 21.82 -7.52
N ALA A 277 -0.38 22.33 -6.30
CA ALA A 277 -0.69 23.72 -5.99
C ALA A 277 0.30 24.73 -6.59
N ASN A 278 1.60 24.39 -6.65
CA ASN A 278 2.66 25.34 -7.04
C ASN A 278 3.20 25.12 -8.46
N ALA A 279 3.19 23.88 -8.96
CA ALA A 279 3.80 23.50 -10.25
C ALA A 279 2.82 22.76 -11.19
N GLY A 280 1.58 22.58 -10.75
CA GLY A 280 0.55 21.87 -11.50
C GLY A 280 0.69 20.34 -11.47
N VAL A 281 -0.43 19.66 -11.73
CA VAL A 281 -0.53 18.19 -11.69
C VAL A 281 0.42 17.49 -12.68
N ALA A 282 0.83 18.16 -13.76
CA ALA A 282 1.78 17.63 -14.74
C ALA A 282 3.15 17.30 -14.14
N SER A 283 3.52 17.94 -13.02
CA SER A 283 4.83 17.83 -12.40
C SER A 283 4.94 16.71 -11.36
N VAL A 284 3.83 16.07 -10.95
CA VAL A 284 3.82 15.06 -9.89
C VAL A 284 4.69 13.85 -10.23
N GLY A 285 4.73 13.46 -11.51
CA GLY A 285 5.57 12.36 -11.99
C GLY A 285 7.07 12.67 -11.86
N TYR A 286 7.49 13.89 -12.18
CA TYR A 286 8.90 14.27 -12.04
C TYR A 286 9.34 14.32 -10.58
N VAL A 287 8.58 14.98 -9.70
CA VAL A 287 8.93 15.08 -8.28
C VAL A 287 8.87 13.70 -7.61
N GLY A 288 7.81 12.93 -7.83
CA GLY A 288 7.70 11.57 -7.31
C GLY A 288 8.82 10.65 -7.80
N GLY A 289 9.18 10.76 -9.08
CA GLY A 289 10.25 10.00 -9.70
C GLY A 289 11.64 10.37 -9.18
N ILE A 290 11.91 11.65 -8.90
CA ILE A 290 13.17 12.09 -8.27
C ILE A 290 13.29 11.51 -6.85
N ILE A 291 12.22 11.55 -6.06
CA ILE A 291 12.21 10.93 -4.72
C ILE A 291 12.45 9.42 -4.83
N ALA A 292 11.79 8.75 -5.78
CA ALA A 292 11.99 7.32 -6.04
C ALA A 292 13.42 7.01 -6.53
N ALA A 293 14.08 7.92 -7.26
CA ALA A 293 15.46 7.79 -7.67
C ALA A 293 16.42 7.77 -6.46
N VAL A 294 16.16 8.60 -5.45
CA VAL A 294 16.93 8.59 -4.19
C VAL A 294 16.79 7.23 -3.51
N ALA A 295 15.56 6.66 -3.47
CA ALA A 295 15.35 5.32 -2.92
C ALA A 295 16.10 4.24 -3.75
N ALA A 296 16.04 4.30 -5.07
CA ALA A 296 16.73 3.37 -5.95
C ALA A 296 18.26 3.45 -5.77
N PHE A 297 18.81 4.65 -5.68
CA PHE A 297 20.24 4.87 -5.41
C PHE A 297 20.64 4.29 -4.04
N TYR A 298 19.89 4.56 -2.99
CA TYR A 298 20.14 4.01 -1.66
C TYR A 298 20.03 2.48 -1.64
N CYS A 299 19.09 1.92 -2.37
CA CYS A 299 18.97 0.47 -2.52
C CYS A 299 20.24 -0.15 -3.13
N LEU A 300 20.69 0.39 -4.26
CA LEU A 300 21.85 -0.14 -4.98
C LEU A 300 23.15 -0.01 -4.19
N THR A 301 23.31 1.08 -3.45
CA THR A 301 24.58 1.42 -2.76
C THR A 301 24.65 0.92 -1.33
N ARG A 302 23.52 0.70 -0.66
CA ARG A 302 23.48 0.33 0.75
C ARG A 302 22.73 -0.98 1.01
N PHE A 303 21.49 -1.11 0.55
CA PHE A 303 20.67 -2.26 0.90
C PHE A 303 21.16 -3.56 0.24
N ILE A 304 21.43 -3.55 -1.06
CA ILE A 304 21.90 -4.74 -1.78
C ILE A 304 23.22 -5.27 -1.21
N PRO A 305 24.26 -4.44 -0.96
CA PRO A 305 25.48 -4.93 -0.29
C PRO A 305 25.23 -5.53 1.09
N VAL A 306 24.37 -4.90 1.92
CA VAL A 306 24.02 -5.43 3.25
C VAL A 306 23.30 -6.78 3.12
N LEU A 307 22.38 -6.92 2.17
CA LEU A 307 21.63 -8.15 1.96
C LEU A 307 22.53 -9.29 1.47
N THR A 308 23.48 -9.00 0.58
CA THR A 308 24.43 -10.02 0.09
C THR A 308 25.42 -10.49 1.15
N MET A 309 25.79 -9.64 2.10
CA MET A 309 26.60 -10.06 3.26
C MET A 309 25.80 -10.98 4.18
N HIS A 310 24.54 -10.71 4.40
CA HIS A 310 23.67 -11.48 5.31
C HIS A 310 23.33 -12.90 4.80
N VAL A 311 23.44 -13.12 3.49
CA VAL A 311 23.18 -14.43 2.85
C VAL A 311 24.45 -15.31 2.87
N ASN A 312 25.62 -14.73 3.06
CA ASN A 312 26.90 -15.44 3.05
C ASN A 312 27.42 -15.79 4.47
N ASP A 313 26.77 -15.26 5.52
CA ASP A 313 26.97 -15.63 6.94
C ASP A 313 25.94 -16.71 7.38
#